data_8abffebe81fbed7fa24161f530ae8224
#
_entry.id   8abffebe81fbed7fa24161f530ae8224
#
_cell.length_a   1.000
_cell.length_b   1.000
_cell.length_c   1.000
_cell.angle_alpha   90.00
_cell.angle_beta   90.00
_cell.angle_gamma   90.00
#
_symmetry.space_group_name_H-M   'P 1'
#
loop_
_entity.id
_entity.type
_entity.pdbx_description
1 polymer ?
#
loop_
_entity_poly.entity_id
_entity_poly.type
_entity_poly.pdbx_seq_one_letter_code
_entity_poly.pdbx_strand_id
1 'polypeptide(L)'
;MDNTNMTRIEEHIDDLILAYLNGELDEAGKTELEGWVGSSRDNREYFSCACQVWLATGLDAYKEKFDPEDAFEQFRSTCKVGMKPVVRPWRYVAWFAAAAAAIVVSVFASYNVGRESIRKDLQDITAEAPYGSSLKMTLPDGSSICLNAGSSVTYSQGFGVVDRNITLSGECYFDVAHNEEMPFVVKTHDLDVKVVGTRFNFRNYPNDLEAIVSLIDGRIALANNLREDDNDRFLNPGQRVVLDKHVGVMRIETKDVENSIQWTTGNIFFDEELLPDITKELERQYGVKISIYGERLRQLRIYGNIVPREMTLGEVLESLAATNRIDYTCEEGNVTLCEPR
;
A
#
# COMPACT_ATOMS: atom_id res chain seq x y z
N MET A 1 -33.09 43.59 25.60
CA MET A 1 -34.32 42.81 25.91
C MET A 1 -33.89 41.69 26.82
N ASP A 2 -34.51 41.67 28.01
CA ASP A 2 -33.97 41.07 29.24
C ASP A 2 -33.82 39.54 29.20
N ASN A 3 -32.65 39.06 29.57
CA ASN A 3 -32.33 37.65 29.83
C ASN A 3 -33.28 37.01 30.87
N THR A 4 -33.86 37.82 31.76
CA THR A 4 -34.80 37.42 32.82
C THR A 4 -36.16 36.98 32.30
N ASN A 5 -36.61 37.52 31.15
CA ASN A 5 -37.89 37.16 30.53
C ASN A 5 -37.80 35.86 29.74
N MET A 6 -36.64 35.56 29.18
CA MET A 6 -36.40 34.34 28.40
C MET A 6 -36.37 33.10 29.31
N THR A 7 -35.66 33.17 30.43
CA THR A 7 -35.60 32.11 31.44
C THR A 7 -36.97 31.77 32.03
N ARG A 8 -37.84 32.79 32.20
CA ARG A 8 -39.18 32.60 32.76
C ARG A 8 -40.19 31.96 31.80
N ILE A 9 -39.95 32.12 30.49
CA ILE A 9 -40.76 31.47 29.46
C ILE A 9 -40.32 29.99 29.31
N GLU A 10 -39.02 29.71 29.42
CA GLU A 10 -38.48 28.34 29.38
C GLU A 10 -38.96 27.53 30.57
N GLU A 11 -38.91 28.06 31.79
CA GLU A 11 -39.46 27.40 33.00
C GLU A 11 -40.95 27.07 32.88
N HIS A 12 -41.76 27.98 32.31
CA HIS A 12 -43.21 27.76 32.13
C HIS A 12 -43.49 26.64 31.11
N ILE A 13 -42.71 26.54 30.04
CA ILE A 13 -42.86 25.49 29.03
C ILE A 13 -42.47 24.13 29.60
N ASP A 14 -41.41 24.06 30.40
CA ASP A 14 -40.97 22.82 31.06
C ASP A 14 -42.06 22.33 32.04
N ASP A 15 -42.73 23.23 32.78
CA ASP A 15 -43.86 22.86 33.66
C ASP A 15 -45.04 22.31 32.85
N LEU A 16 -45.38 22.90 31.69
CA LEU A 16 -46.43 22.40 30.80
C LEU A 16 -46.07 21.03 30.21
N ILE A 17 -44.83 20.80 29.82
CA ILE A 17 -44.38 19.50 29.32
C ILE A 17 -44.48 18.45 30.43
N LEU A 18 -44.04 18.76 31.64
CA LEU A 18 -44.10 17.85 32.77
C LEU A 18 -45.55 17.49 33.16
N ALA A 19 -46.43 18.47 33.21
CA ALA A 19 -47.87 18.28 33.46
C ALA A 19 -48.54 17.45 32.36
N TYR A 20 -48.14 17.62 31.10
CA TYR A 20 -48.61 16.81 29.97
C TYR A 20 -48.17 15.35 30.11
N LEU A 21 -46.90 15.10 30.44
CA LEU A 21 -46.34 13.77 30.60
C LEU A 21 -46.91 13.02 31.80
N ASN A 22 -47.33 13.75 32.85
CA ASN A 22 -48.02 13.19 34.02
C ASN A 22 -49.54 13.03 33.84
N GLY A 23 -50.10 13.51 32.72
CA GLY A 23 -51.55 13.44 32.45
C GLY A 23 -52.39 14.45 33.25
N GLU A 24 -51.77 15.48 33.83
CA GLU A 24 -52.38 16.48 34.71
C GLU A 24 -52.69 17.81 33.97
N LEU A 25 -52.42 17.88 32.65
CA LEU A 25 -52.59 19.11 31.88
C LEU A 25 -54.07 19.35 31.48
N ASP A 26 -54.56 20.55 31.74
CA ASP A 26 -55.89 20.96 31.33
C ASP A 26 -55.97 21.30 29.82
N GLU A 27 -57.17 21.50 29.28
CA GLU A 27 -57.39 21.77 27.85
C GLU A 27 -56.77 23.10 27.37
N ALA A 28 -56.67 24.11 28.27
CA ALA A 28 -56.02 25.36 27.95
C ALA A 28 -54.52 25.21 27.81
N GLY A 29 -53.87 24.47 28.74
CA GLY A 29 -52.46 24.18 28.70
C GLY A 29 -52.08 23.28 27.52
N LYS A 30 -52.93 22.31 27.12
CA LYS A 30 -52.71 21.51 25.90
C LYS A 30 -52.67 22.38 24.64
N THR A 31 -53.59 23.31 24.49
CA THR A 31 -53.67 24.22 23.34
C THR A 31 -52.40 25.12 23.28
N GLU A 32 -51.94 25.59 24.44
CA GLU A 32 -50.74 26.39 24.56
C GLU A 32 -49.48 25.59 24.18
N LEU A 33 -49.35 24.37 24.72
CA LEU A 33 -48.22 23.47 24.42
C LEU A 33 -48.19 23.06 22.95
N GLU A 34 -49.35 22.72 22.34
CA GLU A 34 -49.45 22.39 20.92
C GLU A 34 -49.04 23.57 20.04
N GLY A 35 -49.47 24.80 20.41
CA GLY A 35 -49.08 26.03 19.73
C GLY A 35 -47.57 26.26 19.78
N TRP A 36 -46.97 26.05 20.94
CA TRP A 36 -45.53 26.19 21.12
C TRP A 36 -44.74 25.13 20.34
N VAL A 37 -45.13 23.86 20.41
CA VAL A 37 -44.49 22.76 19.64
C VAL A 37 -44.65 22.97 18.14
N GLY A 38 -45.77 23.51 17.70
CA GLY A 38 -46.04 23.82 16.29
C GLY A 38 -45.27 25.01 15.74
N SER A 39 -44.79 25.92 16.60
CA SER A 39 -44.20 27.20 16.19
C SER A 39 -42.80 27.10 15.63
N SER A 40 -41.97 26.09 15.99
CA SER A 40 -40.63 25.88 15.43
C SER A 40 -40.25 24.41 15.36
N ARG A 41 -39.21 24.12 14.56
CA ARG A 41 -38.61 22.79 14.49
C ARG A 41 -37.85 22.44 15.79
N ASP A 42 -37.18 23.42 16.36
CA ASP A 42 -36.35 23.24 17.56
C ASP A 42 -37.22 22.90 18.77
N ASN A 43 -38.42 23.53 18.87
CA ASN A 43 -39.40 23.24 19.92
C ASN A 43 -39.93 21.79 19.83
N ARG A 44 -40.12 21.28 18.62
CA ARG A 44 -40.52 19.89 18.40
C ARG A 44 -39.43 18.91 18.82
N GLU A 45 -38.15 19.21 18.49
CA GLU A 45 -37.03 18.40 18.90
C GLU A 45 -36.83 18.40 20.41
N TYR A 46 -37.01 19.58 21.06
CA TYR A 46 -36.97 19.71 22.53
C TYR A 46 -38.07 18.90 23.20
N PHE A 47 -39.33 19.02 22.77
CA PHE A 47 -40.44 18.23 23.28
C PHE A 47 -40.22 16.73 23.09
N SER A 48 -39.74 16.28 21.94
CA SER A 48 -39.42 14.87 21.67
C SER A 48 -38.34 14.35 22.59
N CYS A 49 -37.29 15.13 22.86
CA CYS A 49 -36.24 14.80 23.79
C CYS A 49 -36.73 14.67 25.23
N ALA A 50 -37.56 15.62 25.67
CA ALA A 50 -38.20 15.58 27.00
C ALA A 50 -39.05 14.32 27.19
N CYS A 51 -39.86 13.95 26.19
CA CYS A 51 -40.63 12.70 26.20
C CYS A 51 -39.78 11.47 26.30
N GLN A 52 -38.63 11.41 25.57
CA GLN A 52 -37.71 10.29 25.63
C GLN A 52 -37.03 10.15 26.99
N VAL A 53 -36.64 11.27 27.61
CA VAL A 53 -36.03 11.30 28.94
C VAL A 53 -37.02 10.82 29.99
N TRP A 54 -38.30 11.33 29.93
CA TRP A 54 -39.34 10.93 30.84
C TRP A 54 -39.67 9.43 30.74
N LEU A 55 -39.81 8.89 29.51
CA LEU A 55 -39.97 7.45 29.26
C LEU A 55 -38.80 6.60 29.81
N ALA A 56 -37.59 7.11 29.71
CA ALA A 56 -36.40 6.40 30.24
C ALA A 56 -36.36 6.40 31.78
N THR A 57 -36.86 7.46 32.43
CA THR A 57 -36.85 7.58 33.91
C THR A 57 -38.11 6.99 34.57
N GLY A 58 -39.23 6.89 33.84
CA GLY A 58 -40.52 6.45 34.35
C GLY A 58 -40.77 4.94 34.36
N LEU A 59 -39.89 4.15 33.75
CA LEU A 59 -40.09 2.70 33.58
C LEU A 59 -40.09 1.86 34.90
N ASP A 60 -39.54 2.37 35.98
CA ASP A 60 -39.51 1.64 37.27
C ASP A 60 -40.71 1.95 38.20
N ALA A 61 -41.41 3.09 38.04
CA ALA A 61 -42.52 3.49 38.89
C ALA A 61 -43.90 2.95 38.44
N TYR A 62 -44.03 2.50 37.22
CA TYR A 62 -45.31 2.06 36.63
C TYR A 62 -45.51 0.54 36.65
N LYS A 63 -44.51 -0.25 37.01
CA LYS A 63 -44.61 -1.73 37.03
C LYS A 63 -45.55 -2.30 38.06
N GLU A 64 -45.96 -1.54 39.07
CA GLU A 64 -46.83 -2.07 40.16
C GLU A 64 -48.34 -1.73 40.00
N LYS A 65 -48.73 -0.91 39.02
CA LYS A 65 -50.13 -0.47 38.89
C LYS A 65 -50.79 -0.67 37.52
N PHE A 66 -50.09 -1.24 36.58
CA PHE A 66 -50.61 -1.42 35.23
C PHE A 66 -50.61 -2.93 34.89
N ASP A 67 -51.84 -3.53 34.90
CA ASP A 67 -52.02 -4.85 34.30
C ASP A 67 -52.22 -4.69 32.79
N PRO A 68 -51.26 -5.09 31.97
CA PRO A 68 -51.32 -4.92 30.52
C PRO A 68 -52.39 -5.79 29.87
N GLU A 69 -52.87 -6.86 30.52
CA GLU A 69 -53.92 -7.73 30.00
C GLU A 69 -55.30 -7.11 30.18
N ASP A 70 -55.57 -6.52 31.33
CA ASP A 70 -56.85 -5.78 31.59
C ASP A 70 -56.99 -4.53 30.71
N ALA A 71 -55.92 -3.77 30.48
CA ALA A 71 -55.90 -2.64 29.60
C ALA A 71 -56.14 -3.04 28.14
N PHE A 72 -55.61 -4.18 27.73
CA PHE A 72 -55.77 -4.71 26.37
C PHE A 72 -57.19 -5.25 26.14
N GLU A 73 -57.82 -5.86 27.13
CA GLU A 73 -59.22 -6.33 27.04
C GLU A 73 -60.23 -5.14 27.03
N GLN A 74 -60.02 -4.08 27.79
CA GLN A 74 -60.82 -2.86 27.74
C GLN A 74 -60.68 -2.14 26.38
N PHE A 75 -59.52 -2.05 25.84
CA PHE A 75 -59.23 -1.52 24.50
C PHE A 75 -59.95 -2.32 23.43
N ARG A 76 -59.90 -3.66 23.52
CA ARG A 76 -60.52 -4.57 22.55
C ARG A 76 -62.06 -4.53 22.61
N SER A 77 -62.67 -4.26 23.78
CA SER A 77 -64.09 -4.13 23.95
C SER A 77 -64.67 -2.80 23.45
N THR A 78 -63.85 -1.73 23.47
CA THR A 78 -64.24 -0.38 23.06
C THR A 78 -64.05 -0.16 21.58
N CYS A 79 -63.10 -0.84 20.93
CA CYS A 79 -62.82 -0.72 19.48
C CYS A 79 -63.55 -1.78 18.65
N LYS A 80 -64.90 -1.76 18.63
CA LYS A 80 -65.69 -2.40 17.56
C LYS A 80 -65.74 -1.53 16.28
N VAL A 81 -64.56 -1.21 15.77
CA VAL A 81 -64.46 -0.66 14.41
C VAL A 81 -63.89 -1.78 13.53
N GLY A 82 -64.63 -2.13 12.49
CA GLY A 82 -64.27 -3.19 11.54
C GLY A 82 -62.83 -2.97 10.99
N MET A 83 -61.90 -3.79 11.43
CA MET A 83 -60.57 -3.80 10.91
C MET A 83 -60.60 -4.28 9.45
N LYS A 84 -60.51 -3.37 8.50
CA LYS A 84 -60.02 -3.70 7.17
C LYS A 84 -58.63 -4.29 7.36
N PRO A 85 -58.26 -5.41 6.71
CA PRO A 85 -56.96 -5.96 6.86
C PRO A 85 -55.92 -4.92 6.43
N VAL A 86 -55.17 -4.37 7.41
CA VAL A 86 -54.01 -3.53 7.14
C VAL A 86 -52.99 -4.45 6.50
N VAL A 87 -52.91 -4.36 5.16
CA VAL A 87 -51.83 -5.00 4.42
C VAL A 87 -50.54 -4.42 4.99
N ARG A 88 -49.82 -5.23 5.75
CA ARG A 88 -48.56 -4.80 6.40
C ARG A 88 -47.61 -4.28 5.35
N PRO A 89 -47.34 -2.95 5.30
CA PRO A 89 -46.42 -2.36 4.31
C PRO A 89 -44.99 -2.90 4.45
N TRP A 90 -44.68 -3.56 5.56
CA TRP A 90 -43.37 -4.13 5.83
C TRP A 90 -42.95 -5.17 4.78
N ARG A 91 -43.86 -5.93 4.16
CA ARG A 91 -43.50 -6.86 3.09
C ARG A 91 -42.95 -6.10 1.88
N TYR A 92 -43.53 -4.96 1.55
CA TYR A 92 -43.05 -4.10 0.46
C TYR A 92 -41.70 -3.43 0.84
N VAL A 93 -41.54 -2.96 2.08
CA VAL A 93 -40.26 -2.43 2.57
C VAL A 93 -39.16 -3.48 2.55
N ALA A 94 -39.47 -4.72 2.97
CA ALA A 94 -38.51 -5.82 2.88
C ALA A 94 -38.14 -6.15 1.42
N TRP A 95 -39.09 -6.11 0.48
CA TRP A 95 -38.82 -6.32 -0.94
C TRP A 95 -37.99 -5.18 -1.55
N PHE A 96 -38.27 -3.91 -1.19
CA PHE A 96 -37.46 -2.77 -1.64
C PHE A 96 -36.06 -2.79 -1.03
N ALA A 97 -35.92 -3.16 0.25
CA ALA A 97 -34.61 -3.33 0.89
C ALA A 97 -33.80 -4.48 0.25
N ALA A 98 -34.45 -5.62 -0.07
CA ALA A 98 -33.80 -6.71 -0.77
C ALA A 98 -33.40 -6.33 -2.20
N ALA A 99 -34.25 -5.59 -2.93
CA ALA A 99 -33.92 -5.08 -4.25
C ALA A 99 -32.77 -4.08 -4.24
N ALA A 100 -32.76 -3.14 -3.26
CA ALA A 100 -31.66 -2.20 -3.08
C ALA A 100 -30.35 -2.93 -2.74
N ALA A 101 -30.38 -3.92 -1.83
CA ALA A 101 -29.22 -4.74 -1.51
C ALA A 101 -28.71 -5.52 -2.73
N ALA A 102 -29.62 -6.10 -3.53
CA ALA A 102 -29.26 -6.80 -4.76
C ALA A 102 -28.61 -5.86 -5.80
N ILE A 103 -29.09 -4.63 -5.93
CA ILE A 103 -28.47 -3.61 -6.80
C ILE A 103 -27.08 -3.25 -6.31
N VAL A 104 -26.88 -3.00 -5.01
CA VAL A 104 -25.56 -2.70 -4.42
C VAL A 104 -24.60 -3.86 -4.64
N VAL A 105 -25.03 -5.10 -4.37
CA VAL A 105 -24.22 -6.30 -4.60
C VAL A 105 -23.91 -6.46 -6.08
N SER A 106 -24.88 -6.24 -6.98
CA SER A 106 -24.66 -6.34 -8.43
C SER A 106 -23.67 -5.29 -8.94
N VAL A 107 -23.79 -4.04 -8.48
CA VAL A 107 -22.87 -2.95 -8.81
C VAL A 107 -21.47 -3.28 -8.29
N PHE A 108 -21.36 -3.74 -7.04
CA PHE A 108 -20.09 -4.12 -6.45
C PHE A 108 -19.46 -5.33 -7.14
N ALA A 109 -20.25 -6.35 -7.46
CA ALA A 109 -19.83 -7.51 -8.23
C ALA A 109 -19.39 -7.13 -9.66
N SER A 110 -20.19 -6.30 -10.36
CA SER A 110 -19.85 -5.81 -11.71
C SER A 110 -18.58 -4.95 -11.69
N TYR A 111 -18.39 -4.12 -10.66
CA TYR A 111 -17.18 -3.32 -10.47
C TYR A 111 -15.95 -4.20 -10.30
N ASN A 112 -16.04 -5.24 -9.45
CA ASN A 112 -14.92 -6.17 -9.22
C ASN A 112 -14.63 -7.05 -10.46
N VAL A 113 -15.68 -7.58 -11.09
CA VAL A 113 -15.54 -8.39 -12.32
C VAL A 113 -15.00 -7.54 -13.48
N GLY A 114 -15.50 -6.31 -13.64
CA GLY A 114 -15.00 -5.37 -14.64
C GLY A 114 -13.53 -5.02 -14.43
N ARG A 115 -13.11 -4.81 -13.18
CA ARG A 115 -11.72 -4.53 -12.82
C ARG A 115 -10.80 -5.74 -13.11
N GLU A 116 -11.28 -6.95 -12.88
CA GLU A 116 -10.52 -8.18 -13.14
C GLU A 116 -10.46 -8.53 -14.63
N SER A 117 -11.52 -8.24 -15.40
CA SER A 117 -11.53 -8.37 -16.85
C SER A 117 -10.57 -7.39 -17.52
N ILE A 118 -10.60 -6.13 -17.14
CA ILE A 118 -9.65 -5.11 -17.62
C ILE A 118 -8.20 -5.55 -17.34
N ARG A 119 -7.96 -6.12 -16.15
CA ARG A 119 -6.63 -6.60 -15.77
C ARG A 119 -6.12 -7.78 -16.62
N LYS A 120 -7.02 -8.63 -17.10
CA LYS A 120 -6.67 -9.79 -17.95
C LYS A 120 -6.40 -9.41 -19.42
N ASP A 121 -6.97 -8.31 -19.88
CA ASP A 121 -6.81 -7.82 -21.26
C ASP A 121 -5.60 -6.87 -21.40
N LEU A 122 -4.99 -6.42 -20.27
CA LEU A 122 -3.82 -5.57 -20.27
C LEU A 122 -2.57 -6.39 -20.62
N GLN A 123 -1.90 -5.99 -21.68
CA GLN A 123 -0.61 -6.56 -22.09
C GLN A 123 0.51 -6.06 -21.17
N ASP A 124 1.53 -6.90 -21.01
CA ASP A 124 2.74 -6.50 -20.32
C ASP A 124 3.67 -5.73 -21.27
N ILE A 125 4.30 -4.70 -20.73
CA ILE A 125 5.32 -3.88 -21.38
C ILE A 125 6.66 -4.27 -20.76
N THR A 126 7.62 -4.67 -21.59
CA THR A 126 8.97 -4.96 -21.16
C THR A 126 9.93 -3.92 -21.72
N ALA A 127 10.75 -3.35 -20.83
CA ALA A 127 11.87 -2.50 -21.17
C ALA A 127 13.17 -3.19 -20.80
N GLU A 128 14.13 -3.23 -21.72
CA GLU A 128 15.41 -3.92 -21.56
C GLU A 128 16.58 -2.99 -21.83
N ALA A 129 17.63 -3.11 -21.02
CA ALA A 129 18.93 -2.52 -21.24
C ALA A 129 19.88 -3.63 -21.72
N PRO A 130 20.31 -3.64 -22.99
CA PRO A 130 21.23 -4.65 -23.48
C PRO A 130 22.60 -4.56 -22.77
N TYR A 131 23.43 -5.60 -22.93
CA TYR A 131 24.82 -5.56 -22.45
C TYR A 131 25.54 -4.34 -23.04
N GLY A 132 26.41 -3.72 -22.25
CA GLY A 132 27.15 -2.53 -22.62
C GLY A 132 26.35 -1.21 -22.62
N SER A 133 25.10 -1.25 -22.16
CA SER A 133 24.22 -0.07 -22.19
C SER A 133 23.42 0.04 -20.92
N SER A 134 23.00 1.26 -20.57
CA SER A 134 22.01 1.54 -19.54
C SER A 134 20.80 2.26 -20.15
N LEU A 135 19.62 2.05 -19.58
CA LEU A 135 18.38 2.67 -20.05
C LEU A 135 17.75 3.51 -18.93
N LYS A 136 17.61 4.79 -19.16
CA LYS A 136 16.86 5.68 -18.25
C LYS A 136 15.49 5.98 -18.86
N MET A 137 14.43 5.81 -18.06
CA MET A 137 13.07 6.08 -18.49
C MET A 137 12.20 6.59 -17.33
N THR A 138 11.08 7.23 -17.70
CA THR A 138 10.03 7.63 -16.75
C THR A 138 8.83 6.71 -16.94
N LEU A 139 8.32 6.18 -15.83
CA LEU A 139 7.14 5.32 -15.78
C LEU A 139 5.86 6.16 -15.84
N PRO A 140 4.70 5.56 -16.17
CA PRO A 140 3.41 6.27 -16.27
C PRO A 140 2.96 6.96 -14.97
N ASP A 141 3.43 6.51 -13.81
CA ASP A 141 3.14 7.10 -12.49
C ASP A 141 4.03 8.30 -12.13
N GLY A 142 4.95 8.69 -13.01
CA GLY A 142 5.92 9.75 -12.83
C GLY A 142 7.22 9.31 -12.14
N SER A 143 7.35 8.04 -11.74
CA SER A 143 8.61 7.50 -11.21
C SER A 143 9.68 7.45 -12.29
N SER A 144 10.94 7.73 -11.91
CA SER A 144 12.10 7.61 -12.79
C SER A 144 12.88 6.35 -12.45
N ILE A 145 13.25 5.58 -13.45
CA ILE A 145 14.09 4.39 -13.28
C ILE A 145 15.30 4.43 -14.21
N CYS A 146 16.37 3.80 -13.77
CA CYS A 146 17.56 3.57 -14.58
C CYS A 146 17.93 2.08 -14.51
N LEU A 147 17.92 1.39 -15.66
CA LEU A 147 18.32 -0.02 -15.80
C LEU A 147 19.80 -0.11 -16.11
N ASN A 148 20.51 -0.95 -15.40
CA ASN A 148 21.91 -1.27 -15.70
C ASN A 148 22.02 -2.31 -16.83
N ALA A 149 23.22 -2.50 -17.35
CA ALA A 149 23.51 -3.42 -18.45
C ALA A 149 23.00 -4.84 -18.17
N GLY A 150 22.34 -5.45 -19.14
CA GLY A 150 21.76 -6.80 -19.04
C GLY A 150 20.55 -6.90 -18.12
N SER A 151 19.84 -5.80 -17.87
CA SER A 151 18.68 -5.76 -16.99
C SER A 151 17.37 -5.50 -17.76
N SER A 152 16.28 -5.97 -17.20
CA SER A 152 14.93 -5.75 -17.75
C SER A 152 13.91 -5.49 -16.66
N VAL A 153 12.89 -4.70 -16.99
CA VAL A 153 11.68 -4.52 -16.17
C VAL A 153 10.45 -4.83 -17.01
N THR A 154 9.48 -5.45 -16.38
CA THR A 154 8.18 -5.75 -16.97
C THR A 154 7.08 -5.19 -16.06
N TYR A 155 6.13 -4.47 -16.64
CA TYR A 155 4.96 -3.92 -15.96
C TYR A 155 3.74 -3.94 -16.88
N SER A 156 2.52 -3.93 -16.31
CA SER A 156 1.30 -3.96 -17.10
C SER A 156 0.98 -2.61 -17.74
N GLN A 157 0.22 -2.60 -18.82
CA GLN A 157 -0.34 -1.35 -19.41
C GLN A 157 -1.21 -0.56 -18.43
N GLY A 158 -1.71 -1.20 -17.36
CA GLY A 158 -2.47 -0.55 -16.29
C GLY A 158 -1.63 0.05 -15.17
N PHE A 159 -0.30 0.03 -15.32
CA PHE A 159 0.62 0.56 -14.31
C PHE A 159 0.35 2.04 -14.00
N GLY A 160 0.30 2.37 -12.71
CA GLY A 160 -0.01 3.72 -12.22
C GLY A 160 -1.51 4.01 -12.10
N VAL A 161 -2.39 3.16 -12.67
CA VAL A 161 -3.86 3.29 -12.61
C VAL A 161 -4.50 2.12 -11.86
N VAL A 162 -4.10 0.90 -12.21
CA VAL A 162 -4.63 -0.35 -11.61
C VAL A 162 -3.75 -0.80 -10.45
N ASP A 163 -2.45 -0.79 -10.65
CA ASP A 163 -1.43 -1.09 -9.67
C ASP A 163 -0.10 -0.41 -10.02
N ARG A 164 0.91 -0.57 -9.16
CA ARG A 164 2.28 -0.09 -9.37
C ARG A 164 3.27 -1.24 -9.18
N ASN A 165 2.96 -2.38 -9.83
CA ASN A 165 3.80 -3.57 -9.76
C ASN A 165 4.75 -3.63 -10.94
N ILE A 166 6.02 -3.89 -10.66
CA ILE A 166 7.09 -4.13 -11.63
C ILE A 166 7.75 -5.46 -11.34
N THR A 167 8.06 -6.24 -12.36
CA THR A 167 8.97 -7.38 -12.26
C THR A 167 10.34 -6.97 -12.77
N LEU A 168 11.37 -7.16 -11.94
CA LEU A 168 12.77 -6.84 -12.24
C LEU A 168 13.58 -8.11 -12.46
N SER A 169 14.42 -8.09 -13.47
CA SER A 169 15.55 -9.02 -13.64
C SER A 169 16.80 -8.21 -13.91
N GLY A 170 17.82 -8.29 -13.04
CA GLY A 170 19.03 -7.51 -13.13
C GLY A 170 19.14 -6.40 -12.10
N GLU A 171 19.68 -5.24 -12.46
CA GLU A 171 19.90 -4.11 -11.58
C GLU A 171 19.18 -2.86 -12.07
N CYS A 172 18.50 -2.20 -11.16
CA CYS A 172 17.77 -0.98 -11.43
C CYS A 172 17.86 0.00 -10.26
N TYR A 173 18.14 1.25 -10.58
CA TYR A 173 17.95 2.36 -9.67
C TYR A 173 16.52 2.91 -9.85
N PHE A 174 15.84 3.13 -8.73
CA PHE A 174 14.50 3.64 -8.65
C PHE A 174 14.46 4.98 -7.92
N ASP A 175 13.79 5.96 -8.52
CA ASP A 175 13.36 7.21 -7.90
C ASP A 175 11.83 7.26 -7.99
N VAL A 176 11.18 6.73 -6.95
CA VAL A 176 9.75 6.44 -6.96
C VAL A 176 8.94 7.65 -6.53
N ALA A 177 8.00 8.07 -7.36
CA ALA A 177 7.03 9.11 -7.05
C ALA A 177 6.18 8.73 -5.83
N HIS A 178 6.01 9.67 -4.89
CA HIS A 178 5.30 9.43 -3.63
C HIS A 178 3.81 9.18 -3.84
N ASN A 179 3.30 8.05 -3.33
CA ASN A 179 1.88 7.72 -3.33
C ASN A 179 1.57 6.67 -2.25
N GLU A 180 0.94 7.09 -1.16
CA GLU A 180 0.57 6.22 -0.04
C GLU A 180 -0.64 5.34 -0.34
N GLU A 181 -1.55 5.79 -1.23
CA GLU A 181 -2.77 5.05 -1.57
C GLU A 181 -2.47 3.83 -2.45
N MET A 182 -1.42 3.91 -3.28
CA MET A 182 -1.02 2.85 -4.20
C MET A 182 0.49 2.57 -4.07
N PRO A 183 0.91 1.64 -3.18
CA PRO A 183 2.31 1.30 -3.02
C PRO A 183 2.96 0.79 -4.32
N PHE A 184 4.23 1.14 -4.52
CA PHE A 184 5.06 0.64 -5.60
C PHE A 184 5.73 -0.66 -5.17
N VAL A 185 5.61 -1.72 -5.97
CA VAL A 185 6.14 -3.04 -5.65
C VAL A 185 7.07 -3.52 -6.76
N VAL A 186 8.32 -3.78 -6.41
CA VAL A 186 9.29 -4.45 -7.28
C VAL A 186 9.33 -5.91 -6.91
N LYS A 187 8.94 -6.77 -7.83
CA LYS A 187 8.92 -8.22 -7.68
C LYS A 187 10.13 -8.83 -8.34
N THR A 188 10.74 -9.79 -7.67
CA THR A 188 11.74 -10.67 -8.26
C THR A 188 11.47 -12.12 -7.83
N HIS A 189 12.26 -13.05 -8.35
CA HIS A 189 12.17 -14.45 -7.92
C HIS A 189 12.50 -14.60 -6.42
N ASP A 190 13.50 -13.85 -5.93
CA ASP A 190 14.13 -14.11 -4.64
C ASP A 190 13.64 -13.17 -3.53
N LEU A 191 13.30 -11.91 -3.88
CA LEU A 191 13.02 -10.83 -2.93
C LEU A 191 12.05 -9.83 -3.52
N ASP A 192 11.00 -9.47 -2.79
CA ASP A 192 10.10 -8.38 -3.16
C ASP A 192 10.39 -7.13 -2.34
N VAL A 193 10.28 -5.98 -3.00
CA VAL A 193 10.50 -4.65 -2.42
C VAL A 193 9.23 -3.84 -2.54
N LYS A 194 8.71 -3.32 -1.42
CA LYS A 194 7.53 -2.46 -1.37
C LYS A 194 7.86 -1.10 -0.80
N VAL A 195 7.47 -0.04 -1.52
CA VAL A 195 7.74 1.36 -1.16
C VAL A 195 6.53 2.25 -1.46
N VAL A 196 6.50 3.47 -0.90
CA VAL A 196 5.45 4.48 -1.17
C VAL A 196 6.00 5.75 -1.82
N GLY A 197 7.32 5.98 -1.75
CA GLY A 197 8.04 7.12 -2.33
C GLY A 197 9.46 7.09 -1.79
N THR A 198 10.40 6.56 -2.57
CA THR A 198 11.69 6.08 -2.06
C THR A 198 12.71 6.08 -3.18
N ARG A 199 13.96 6.44 -2.85
CA ARG A 199 15.11 6.31 -3.75
C ARG A 199 15.98 5.14 -3.29
N PHE A 200 16.15 4.15 -4.16
CA PHE A 200 16.91 2.94 -3.84
C PHE A 200 17.50 2.29 -5.09
N ASN A 201 18.53 1.48 -4.88
CA ASN A 201 19.08 0.58 -5.89
C ASN A 201 18.72 -0.87 -5.55
N PHE A 202 18.31 -1.63 -6.56
CA PHE A 202 18.00 -3.05 -6.42
C PHE A 202 18.74 -3.84 -7.47
N ARG A 203 19.69 -4.69 -7.03
CA ARG A 203 20.48 -5.61 -7.86
C ARG A 203 20.05 -7.04 -7.58
N ASN A 204 19.51 -7.70 -8.59
CA ASN A 204 19.09 -9.10 -8.53
C ASN A 204 19.25 -9.77 -9.91
N TYR A 205 20.48 -9.98 -10.34
CA TYR A 205 20.75 -10.75 -11.56
C TYR A 205 20.54 -12.25 -11.29
N PRO A 206 19.93 -13.02 -12.23
CA PRO A 206 19.71 -14.46 -12.06
C PRO A 206 20.96 -15.25 -11.72
N ASN A 207 22.12 -14.86 -12.30
CA ASN A 207 23.39 -15.55 -12.16
C ASN A 207 24.25 -15.06 -10.98
N ASP A 208 23.82 -14.04 -10.25
CA ASP A 208 24.50 -13.58 -9.05
C ASP A 208 24.09 -14.43 -7.84
N LEU A 209 25.02 -14.65 -6.91
CA LEU A 209 24.78 -15.42 -5.69
C LEU A 209 23.97 -14.64 -4.65
N GLU A 210 23.96 -13.33 -4.78
CA GLU A 210 23.32 -12.42 -3.83
C GLU A 210 22.31 -11.50 -4.55
N ALA A 211 21.24 -11.15 -3.84
CA ALA A 211 20.39 -10.02 -4.19
C ALA A 211 20.64 -8.89 -3.19
N ILE A 212 20.78 -7.66 -3.69
CA ILE A 212 21.19 -6.51 -2.88
C ILE A 212 20.19 -5.37 -3.09
N VAL A 213 19.64 -4.84 -2.00
CA VAL A 213 18.82 -3.62 -1.99
C VAL A 213 19.51 -2.57 -1.15
N SER A 214 19.83 -1.41 -1.72
CA SER A 214 20.48 -0.27 -1.04
C SER A 214 19.51 0.89 -0.96
N LEU A 215 19.18 1.35 0.25
CA LEU A 215 18.25 2.44 0.49
C LEU A 215 18.98 3.77 0.62
N ILE A 216 18.71 4.70 -0.31
CA ILE A 216 19.26 6.05 -0.30
C ILE A 216 18.36 6.99 0.52
N ASP A 217 17.06 7.00 0.23
CA ASP A 217 16.11 7.89 0.88
C ASP A 217 14.71 7.28 0.94
N GLY A 218 13.97 7.56 2.02
CA GLY A 218 12.63 7.04 2.23
C GLY A 218 12.58 5.80 3.13
N ARG A 219 11.73 4.83 2.80
CA ARG A 219 11.52 3.60 3.57
C ARG A 219 11.20 2.43 2.66
N ILE A 220 11.76 1.28 2.97
CA ILE A 220 11.54 0.02 2.24
C ILE A 220 10.99 -1.03 3.18
N ALA A 221 9.97 -1.77 2.72
CA ALA A 221 9.57 -3.06 3.27
C ALA A 221 10.02 -4.17 2.30
N LEU A 222 10.62 -5.23 2.85
CA LEU A 222 11.21 -6.35 2.12
C LEU A 222 10.48 -7.63 2.48
N ALA A 223 10.10 -8.42 1.47
CA ALA A 223 9.56 -9.77 1.64
C ALA A 223 10.49 -10.79 0.99
N ASN A 224 10.97 -11.75 1.78
CA ASN A 224 11.87 -12.81 1.33
C ASN A 224 11.05 -13.96 0.72
N ASN A 225 11.21 -14.18 -0.59
CA ASN A 225 10.47 -15.21 -1.31
C ASN A 225 11.10 -16.62 -1.17
N LEU A 226 12.31 -16.72 -0.63
CA LEU A 226 13.03 -17.99 -0.44
C LEU A 226 12.73 -18.66 0.90
N ARG A 227 12.05 -17.98 1.84
CA ARG A 227 11.73 -18.48 3.18
C ARG A 227 10.34 -18.02 3.61
N GLU A 228 9.45 -18.96 3.88
CA GLU A 228 8.06 -18.66 4.30
C GLU A 228 7.96 -18.04 5.72
N ASP A 229 8.96 -18.26 6.57
CA ASP A 229 8.95 -17.81 7.99
C ASP A 229 9.68 -16.46 8.21
N ASP A 230 10.12 -15.77 7.15
CA ASP A 230 10.84 -14.51 7.28
C ASP A 230 9.83 -13.36 7.27
N ASN A 231 9.64 -12.71 8.43
CA ASN A 231 8.78 -11.53 8.55
C ASN A 231 9.31 -10.38 7.70
N ASP A 232 8.43 -9.53 7.21
CA ASP A 232 8.79 -8.30 6.52
C ASP A 232 9.86 -7.52 7.28
N ARG A 233 10.94 -7.19 6.59
CA ARG A 233 12.03 -6.38 7.14
C ARG A 233 11.96 -4.97 6.60
N PHE A 234 12.34 -4.02 7.43
CA PHE A 234 12.37 -2.61 7.06
C PHE A 234 13.81 -2.11 7.00
N LEU A 235 14.10 -1.32 5.97
CA LEU A 235 15.36 -0.60 5.85
C LEU A 235 15.17 0.89 6.17
N ASN A 236 16.20 1.48 6.77
CA ASN A 236 16.35 2.91 6.93
C ASN A 236 17.39 3.47 5.94
N PRO A 237 17.35 4.76 5.61
CA PRO A 237 18.36 5.38 4.75
C PRO A 237 19.78 5.11 5.22
N GLY A 238 20.69 4.84 4.29
CA GLY A 238 22.07 4.45 4.58
C GLY A 238 22.27 2.95 4.89
N GLN A 239 21.21 2.15 4.86
CA GLN A 239 21.28 0.71 5.02
C GLN A 239 21.14 -0.01 3.68
N ARG A 240 21.77 -1.18 3.59
CA ARG A 240 21.54 -2.16 2.54
C ARG A 240 21.19 -3.51 3.13
N VAL A 241 20.37 -4.28 2.42
CA VAL A 241 20.17 -5.69 2.68
C VAL A 241 20.91 -6.49 1.61
N VAL A 242 21.54 -7.58 2.05
CA VAL A 242 22.14 -8.59 1.18
C VAL A 242 21.45 -9.91 1.47
N LEU A 243 20.76 -10.45 0.47
CA LEU A 243 20.14 -11.77 0.50
C LEU A 243 21.07 -12.78 -0.18
N ASP A 244 21.54 -13.75 0.57
CA ASP A 244 22.20 -14.92 0.01
C ASP A 244 21.15 -15.86 -0.62
N LYS A 245 21.17 -16.01 -1.94
CA LYS A 245 20.16 -16.77 -2.69
C LYS A 245 20.24 -18.27 -2.47
N HIS A 246 21.40 -18.79 -2.04
CA HIS A 246 21.59 -20.22 -1.83
C HIS A 246 20.95 -20.69 -0.52
N VAL A 247 21.11 -19.90 0.54
CA VAL A 247 20.61 -20.23 1.88
C VAL A 247 19.35 -19.45 2.28
N GLY A 248 18.99 -18.43 1.51
CA GLY A 248 17.82 -17.58 1.77
C GLY A 248 17.96 -16.70 3.00
N VAL A 249 19.17 -16.36 3.44
CA VAL A 249 19.43 -15.56 4.63
C VAL A 249 19.66 -14.11 4.24
N MET A 250 18.90 -13.20 4.83
CA MET A 250 19.08 -11.77 4.69
C MET A 250 19.95 -11.22 5.84
N ARG A 251 20.94 -10.40 5.50
CA ARG A 251 21.72 -9.58 6.45
C ARG A 251 21.59 -8.10 6.11
N ILE A 252 21.44 -7.27 7.15
CA ILE A 252 21.39 -5.81 6.99
C ILE A 252 22.77 -5.27 7.35
N GLU A 253 23.28 -4.40 6.47
CA GLU A 253 24.59 -3.76 6.62
C GLU A 253 24.40 -2.24 6.54
N THR A 254 25.21 -1.50 7.31
CA THR A 254 25.33 -0.05 7.15
C THR A 254 26.60 0.21 6.36
N LYS A 255 26.43 0.68 5.12
CA LYS A 255 27.55 1.01 4.20
C LYS A 255 27.23 2.34 3.51
N ASP A 256 28.23 2.89 2.82
CA ASP A 256 27.99 4.00 1.90
C ASP A 256 27.14 3.52 0.70
N VAL A 257 25.83 3.77 0.77
CA VAL A 257 24.86 3.34 -0.24
C VAL A 257 24.96 4.18 -1.52
N GLU A 258 25.55 5.38 -1.46
CA GLU A 258 25.78 6.23 -2.64
C GLU A 258 26.69 5.56 -3.67
N ASN A 259 27.60 4.71 -3.21
CA ASN A 259 28.46 3.92 -4.11
C ASN A 259 27.65 2.93 -4.97
N SER A 260 26.49 2.46 -4.48
CA SER A 260 25.64 1.51 -5.22
C SER A 260 24.94 2.12 -6.44
N ILE A 261 24.94 3.44 -6.57
CA ILE A 261 24.29 4.15 -7.68
C ILE A 261 25.29 4.86 -8.61
N GLN A 262 26.61 4.76 -8.37
CA GLN A 262 27.61 5.42 -9.21
C GLN A 262 27.56 4.96 -10.67
N TRP A 263 27.14 3.72 -10.91
CA TRP A 263 26.96 3.19 -12.26
C TRP A 263 25.94 3.98 -13.08
N THR A 264 24.96 4.68 -12.46
CA THR A 264 23.99 5.54 -13.16
C THR A 264 24.65 6.75 -13.84
N THR A 265 25.83 7.14 -13.36
CA THR A 265 26.67 8.19 -13.95
C THR A 265 27.76 7.63 -14.86
N GLY A 266 27.84 6.30 -14.99
CA GLY A 266 28.82 5.61 -15.81
C GLY A 266 30.11 5.22 -15.08
N ASN A 267 30.13 5.33 -13.75
CA ASN A 267 31.28 4.93 -12.90
C ASN A 267 30.96 3.60 -12.22
N ILE A 268 31.84 2.62 -12.30
CA ILE A 268 31.71 1.36 -11.58
C ILE A 268 32.75 1.37 -10.46
N PHE A 269 32.25 1.34 -9.25
CA PHE A 269 33.08 1.35 -8.05
C PHE A 269 33.08 -0.01 -7.37
N PHE A 270 34.27 -0.58 -7.15
CA PHE A 270 34.49 -1.82 -6.43
C PHE A 270 35.05 -1.52 -5.04
N ASP A 271 34.34 -1.92 -4.00
CA ASP A 271 34.72 -1.74 -2.59
C ASP A 271 35.06 -3.11 -1.98
N GLU A 272 36.29 -3.57 -2.17
CA GLU A 272 36.77 -4.90 -1.73
C GLU A 272 35.88 -6.05 -2.26
N GLU A 273 35.42 -5.93 -3.50
CA GLU A 273 34.60 -6.96 -4.13
C GLU A 273 35.44 -8.14 -4.60
N LEU A 274 34.86 -9.34 -4.61
CA LEU A 274 35.48 -10.53 -5.12
C LEU A 274 35.64 -10.46 -6.63
N LEU A 275 36.80 -10.93 -7.13
CA LEU A 275 37.10 -10.95 -8.56
C LEU A 275 36.00 -11.64 -9.40
N PRO A 276 35.38 -12.76 -8.98
CA PRO A 276 34.26 -13.35 -9.71
C PRO A 276 33.05 -12.39 -9.90
N ASP A 277 32.74 -11.53 -8.92
CA ASP A 277 31.62 -10.60 -9.04
C ASP A 277 32.00 -9.41 -9.93
N ILE A 278 33.27 -8.97 -9.85
CA ILE A 278 33.84 -7.97 -10.74
C ILE A 278 33.82 -8.46 -12.19
N THR A 279 34.22 -9.72 -12.44
CA THR A 279 34.19 -10.25 -13.82
C THR A 279 32.81 -10.31 -14.41
N LYS A 280 31.79 -10.66 -13.63
CA LYS A 280 30.37 -10.61 -14.07
C LYS A 280 29.95 -9.19 -14.44
N GLU A 281 30.36 -8.18 -13.66
CA GLU A 281 30.07 -6.80 -13.98
C GLU A 281 30.75 -6.35 -15.28
N LEU A 282 32.04 -6.72 -15.47
CA LEU A 282 32.75 -6.45 -16.72
C LEU A 282 32.13 -7.18 -17.92
N GLU A 283 31.67 -8.43 -17.73
CA GLU A 283 30.93 -9.17 -18.77
C GLU A 283 29.68 -8.41 -19.21
N ARG A 284 28.92 -7.88 -18.26
CA ARG A 284 27.72 -7.09 -18.53
C ARG A 284 28.02 -5.78 -19.24
N GLN A 285 29.06 -5.08 -18.80
CA GLN A 285 29.41 -3.76 -19.31
C GLN A 285 30.10 -3.79 -20.69
N TYR A 286 30.83 -4.84 -20.99
CA TYR A 286 31.59 -4.94 -22.26
C TYR A 286 31.00 -5.99 -23.23
N GLY A 287 30.00 -6.76 -22.81
CA GLY A 287 29.37 -7.78 -23.64
C GLY A 287 30.29 -8.95 -24.01
N VAL A 288 31.18 -9.32 -23.10
CA VAL A 288 32.22 -10.35 -23.29
C VAL A 288 32.01 -11.51 -22.30
N LYS A 289 32.76 -12.60 -22.49
CA LYS A 289 32.89 -13.67 -21.48
C LYS A 289 34.25 -13.65 -20.83
N ILE A 290 34.28 -13.72 -19.50
CA ILE A 290 35.49 -13.69 -18.69
C ILE A 290 35.54 -14.95 -17.81
N SER A 291 36.53 -15.79 -18.03
CA SER A 291 36.78 -17.02 -17.26
C SER A 291 37.91 -16.80 -16.26
N ILE A 292 37.76 -17.32 -15.04
CA ILE A 292 38.81 -17.26 -14.01
C ILE A 292 39.45 -18.64 -13.87
N TYR A 293 40.74 -18.71 -14.12
CA TYR A 293 41.54 -19.92 -13.95
C TYR A 293 42.50 -19.79 -12.77
N GLY A 294 42.19 -20.47 -11.69
CA GLY A 294 42.92 -20.45 -10.43
C GLY A 294 42.01 -20.19 -9.23
N GLU A 295 42.11 -21.03 -8.20
CA GLU A 295 41.27 -20.93 -7.00
C GLU A 295 41.64 -19.69 -6.17
N ARG A 296 42.90 -19.31 -6.18
CA ARG A 296 43.39 -18.14 -5.46
C ARG A 296 42.78 -16.82 -6.01
N LEU A 297 42.59 -16.76 -7.32
CA LEU A 297 41.95 -15.59 -7.96
C LEU A 297 40.48 -15.47 -7.58
N ARG A 298 39.76 -16.56 -7.35
CA ARG A 298 38.38 -16.55 -6.94
C ARG A 298 38.17 -15.94 -5.55
N GLN A 299 39.21 -15.93 -4.72
CA GLN A 299 39.20 -15.30 -3.39
C GLN A 299 39.80 -13.88 -3.38
N LEU A 300 40.26 -13.42 -4.55
CA LEU A 300 40.88 -12.11 -4.66
C LEU A 300 39.84 -10.98 -4.53
N ARG A 301 40.12 -10.06 -3.62
CA ARG A 301 39.34 -8.84 -3.46
C ARG A 301 40.05 -7.66 -4.11
N ILE A 302 39.31 -6.84 -4.81
CA ILE A 302 39.80 -5.67 -5.53
C ILE A 302 39.04 -4.44 -5.07
N TYR A 303 39.79 -3.36 -4.90
CA TYR A 303 39.32 -2.02 -4.71
C TYR A 303 39.69 -1.17 -5.93
N GLY A 304 38.73 -0.44 -6.51
CA GLY A 304 39.00 0.39 -7.67
C GLY A 304 37.77 1.04 -8.25
N ASN A 305 38.01 1.95 -9.18
CA ASN A 305 36.97 2.60 -9.96
C ASN A 305 37.27 2.43 -11.45
N ILE A 306 36.25 2.09 -12.22
CA ILE A 306 36.31 1.91 -13.67
C ILE A 306 35.26 2.82 -14.30
N VAL A 307 35.62 3.47 -15.40
CA VAL A 307 34.70 4.32 -16.19
C VAL A 307 34.55 3.68 -17.58
N PRO A 308 33.59 2.74 -17.78
CA PRO A 308 33.48 1.98 -19.05
C PRO A 308 33.30 2.83 -20.30
N ARG A 309 32.80 4.06 -20.17
CA ARG A 309 32.65 5.00 -21.30
C ARG A 309 33.99 5.60 -21.74
N GLU A 310 34.99 5.61 -20.87
CA GLU A 310 36.30 6.22 -21.08
C GLU A 310 37.41 5.17 -21.22
N MET A 311 37.17 3.94 -20.75
CA MET A 311 38.13 2.85 -20.73
C MET A 311 37.65 1.70 -21.61
N THR A 312 38.50 1.22 -22.48
CA THR A 312 38.29 -0.04 -23.20
C THR A 312 38.48 -1.22 -22.24
N LEU A 313 37.93 -2.40 -22.59
CA LEU A 313 38.15 -3.61 -21.82
C LEU A 313 39.66 -3.92 -21.68
N GLY A 314 40.47 -3.71 -22.75
CA GLY A 314 41.93 -3.89 -22.73
C GLY A 314 42.59 -3.05 -21.63
N GLU A 315 42.28 -1.75 -21.55
CA GLU A 315 42.82 -0.84 -20.53
C GLU A 315 42.41 -1.26 -19.08
N VAL A 316 41.21 -1.79 -18.93
CA VAL A 316 40.79 -2.36 -17.63
C VAL A 316 41.57 -3.59 -17.28
N LEU A 317 41.75 -4.52 -18.23
CA LEU A 317 42.54 -5.75 -18.03
C LEU A 317 44.01 -5.43 -17.75
N GLU A 318 44.60 -4.47 -18.46
CA GLU A 318 45.95 -3.97 -18.21
C GLU A 318 46.10 -3.41 -16.79
N SER A 319 45.11 -2.64 -16.36
CA SER A 319 45.05 -2.06 -14.99
C SER A 319 44.99 -3.15 -13.92
N LEU A 320 44.22 -4.24 -14.17
CA LEU A 320 44.15 -5.39 -13.28
C LEU A 320 45.48 -6.15 -13.26
N ALA A 321 46.12 -6.36 -14.42
CA ALA A 321 47.41 -7.03 -14.54
C ALA A 321 48.55 -6.21 -13.91
N ALA A 322 48.50 -4.88 -13.97
CA ALA A 322 49.47 -3.99 -13.33
C ALA A 322 49.57 -4.19 -11.80
N THR A 323 48.59 -4.82 -11.18
CA THR A 323 48.66 -5.19 -9.76
C THR A 323 49.62 -6.31 -9.47
N ASN A 324 50.16 -6.99 -10.49
CA ASN A 324 51.00 -8.20 -10.40
C ASN A 324 50.33 -9.35 -9.62
N ARG A 325 49.02 -9.38 -9.56
CA ARG A 325 48.23 -10.44 -8.90
C ARG A 325 47.39 -11.23 -9.89
N ILE A 326 47.17 -10.67 -11.08
CA ILE A 326 46.36 -11.23 -12.17
C ILE A 326 47.15 -11.11 -13.45
N ASP A 327 47.08 -12.13 -14.29
CA ASP A 327 47.49 -12.11 -15.70
C ASP A 327 46.29 -12.47 -16.55
N TYR A 328 46.28 -12.15 -17.85
CA TYR A 328 45.15 -12.43 -18.72
C TYR A 328 45.57 -12.85 -20.13
N THR A 329 44.72 -13.64 -20.75
CA THR A 329 44.79 -13.94 -22.20
C THR A 329 43.45 -13.59 -22.85
N CYS A 330 43.52 -13.12 -24.08
CA CYS A 330 42.33 -12.73 -24.85
C CYS A 330 42.37 -13.50 -26.19
N GLU A 331 41.39 -14.41 -26.38
CA GLU A 331 41.28 -15.24 -27.59
C GLU A 331 39.84 -15.20 -28.09
N GLU A 332 39.66 -14.80 -29.35
CA GLU A 332 38.35 -14.79 -30.05
C GLU A 332 37.19 -14.11 -29.24
N GLY A 333 37.50 -13.03 -28.53
CA GLY A 333 36.49 -12.32 -27.70
C GLY A 333 36.22 -12.94 -26.33
N ASN A 334 36.88 -14.02 -25.95
CA ASN A 334 36.87 -14.60 -24.62
C ASN A 334 38.12 -14.16 -23.85
N VAL A 335 37.91 -13.73 -22.63
CA VAL A 335 39.00 -13.35 -21.71
C VAL A 335 39.21 -14.47 -20.69
N THR A 336 40.46 -14.84 -20.44
CA THR A 336 40.80 -15.74 -19.35
C THR A 336 41.76 -15.05 -18.41
N LEU A 337 41.32 -14.91 -17.13
CA LEU A 337 42.16 -14.41 -16.05
C LEU A 337 42.89 -15.58 -15.41
N CYS A 338 44.21 -15.45 -15.22
CA CYS A 338 45.06 -16.49 -14.61
C CYS A 338 46.01 -15.88 -13.59
N GLU A 339 46.64 -16.74 -12.78
CA GLU A 339 47.70 -16.33 -11.85
C GLU A 339 48.95 -15.95 -12.64
N PRO A 340 49.66 -14.87 -12.24
CA PRO A 340 50.95 -14.51 -12.87
C PRO A 340 51.93 -15.66 -12.80
N ARG A 341 52.71 -15.83 -13.84
CA ARG A 341 53.75 -16.86 -13.91
C ARG A 341 54.94 -16.53 -13.03
#